data_b104ed460c3a4540dd9e339916f7b55a
#
_entry.id   b104ed460c3a4540dd9e339916f7b55a
#
_cell.length_a   1.000
_cell.length_b   1.000
_cell.length_c   1.000
_cell.angle_alpha   90.00
_cell.angle_beta   90.00
_cell.angle_gamma   90.00
#
_symmetry.space_group_name_H-M   'P 1'
#
loop_
_entity.id
_entity.type
_entity.pdbx_description
1 polymer ?
#
loop_
_entity_poly.entity_id
_entity_poly.type
_entity_poly.pdbx_seq_one_letter_code
_entity_poly.pdbx_strand_id
1 'polypeptide(L)'
;MQHYAPNYGPNVYNDTGKARGFPDVAAIGLSVATVWNATTYGVGGTSASSPIFAGIVTLLNEARLAIGKGPIGFLNPTLYKHPEAFNDITIGNNPGCGTAGFNATPGWDPVTGLGTPNYEKLLSIFLRLP
;
A
#
# COMPACT_ATOMS: atom_id res chain seq x y z
N MET A 1 -8.00 -13.14 9.89
CA MET A 1 -8.12 -11.69 10.13
C MET A 1 -8.43 -11.48 11.58
N GLN A 2 -7.51 -10.95 12.37
CA GLN A 2 -7.84 -10.47 13.71
C GLN A 2 -8.83 -9.33 13.58
N HIS A 3 -9.89 -9.35 14.40
CA HIS A 3 -10.87 -8.27 14.46
C HIS A 3 -10.20 -6.98 14.92
N TYR A 4 -9.87 -6.13 13.97
CA TYR A 4 -9.50 -4.74 14.24
C TYR A 4 -10.78 -3.97 14.60
N ALA A 5 -11.22 -4.12 15.81
CA ALA A 5 -12.29 -3.31 16.38
C ALA A 5 -11.73 -2.51 17.54
N PRO A 6 -11.27 -1.28 17.33
CA PRO A 6 -11.17 -0.35 18.45
C PRO A 6 -12.57 -0.17 19.02
N ASN A 7 -12.65 0.09 20.34
CA ASN A 7 -13.91 0.35 21.07
C ASN A 7 -14.58 1.65 20.58
N TYR A 8 -14.96 1.72 19.33
CA TYR A 8 -15.80 2.77 18.80
C TYR A 8 -17.25 2.34 18.98
N GLY A 9 -18.10 3.28 19.40
CA GLY A 9 -19.53 3.04 19.54
C GLY A 9 -20.17 2.53 18.24
N PRO A 10 -21.34 1.93 18.31
CA PRO A 10 -22.03 1.39 17.15
C PRO A 10 -22.22 2.50 16.09
N ASN A 11 -21.99 2.14 14.82
CA ASN A 11 -22.15 3.00 13.63
C ASN A 11 -21.00 3.96 13.28
N VAL A 12 -19.81 3.82 13.87
CA VAL A 12 -18.66 4.66 13.50
C VAL A 12 -17.91 4.10 12.29
N TYR A 13 -17.94 2.78 12.07
CA TYR A 13 -17.36 2.11 10.91
C TYR A 13 -18.12 0.81 10.62
N ASN A 14 -17.89 0.23 9.43
CA ASN A 14 -18.54 -1.02 9.05
C ASN A 14 -17.86 -2.22 9.73
N ASP A 15 -18.43 -2.72 10.82
CA ASP A 15 -17.95 -3.86 11.60
C ASP A 15 -18.60 -5.21 11.22
N THR A 16 -19.39 -5.22 10.14
CA THR A 16 -20.16 -6.43 9.74
C THR A 16 -19.27 -7.62 9.36
N GLY A 17 -17.98 -7.42 9.18
CA GLY A 17 -17.03 -8.44 8.70
C GLY A 17 -17.25 -8.85 7.23
N LYS A 18 -18.18 -8.20 6.52
CA LYS A 18 -18.51 -8.47 5.13
C LYS A 18 -17.79 -7.54 4.15
N ALA A 19 -17.29 -6.40 4.60
CA ALA A 19 -16.48 -5.49 3.81
C ALA A 19 -15.01 -5.87 3.91
N ARG A 20 -14.26 -5.76 2.80
CA ARG A 20 -12.81 -5.91 2.87
C ARG A 20 -12.18 -4.70 3.56
N GLY A 21 -11.06 -4.91 4.23
CA GLY A 21 -10.21 -3.83 4.70
C GLY A 21 -9.41 -3.20 3.55
N PHE A 22 -8.95 -1.97 3.76
CA PHE A 22 -8.00 -1.21 2.93
C PHE A 22 -7.24 -0.23 3.84
N PRO A 23 -6.04 0.25 3.38
CA PRO A 23 -5.41 0.02 2.09
C PRO A 23 -4.74 -1.37 1.99
N ASP A 24 -4.31 -1.74 0.78
CA ASP A 24 -3.51 -2.97 0.58
C ASP A 24 -2.03 -2.69 0.90
N VAL A 25 -1.53 -1.54 0.46
CA VAL A 25 -0.13 -1.10 0.60
C VAL A 25 -0.06 0.40 0.85
N ALA A 26 1.11 0.90 1.22
CA ALA A 26 1.39 2.31 1.38
C ALA A 26 2.53 2.78 0.46
N ALA A 27 2.53 4.06 0.15
CA ALA A 27 3.67 4.76 -0.46
C ALA A 27 3.69 6.20 0.04
N ILE A 28 4.83 6.87 -0.14
CA ILE A 28 4.95 8.29 0.27
C ILE A 28 3.83 9.13 -0.36
N GLY A 29 3.15 9.90 0.46
CA GLY A 29 2.02 10.75 0.04
C GLY A 29 2.05 12.14 0.66
N LEU A 30 3.20 12.57 1.18
CA LEU A 30 3.39 13.91 1.75
C LEU A 30 4.68 14.52 1.22
N SER A 31 4.59 15.79 0.79
CA SER A 31 5.74 16.57 0.29
C SER A 31 6.52 15.88 -0.85
N VAL A 32 5.81 15.17 -1.72
CA VAL A 32 6.41 14.55 -2.91
C VAL A 32 6.88 15.65 -3.84
N ALA A 33 8.19 15.71 -4.07
CA ALA A 33 8.80 16.70 -4.95
C ALA A 33 8.31 16.49 -6.40
N THR A 34 7.56 17.46 -6.91
CA THR A 34 7.00 17.44 -8.25
C THR A 34 7.43 18.70 -9.00
N VAL A 35 7.98 18.53 -10.18
CA VAL A 35 8.39 19.67 -11.04
C VAL A 35 7.25 20.04 -11.99
N TRP A 36 6.80 21.26 -11.89
CA TRP A 36 5.80 21.83 -12.78
C TRP A 36 6.29 23.19 -13.26
N ASN A 37 6.29 23.40 -14.58
CA ASN A 37 6.74 24.66 -15.20
C ASN A 37 8.10 25.14 -14.64
N ALA A 38 9.10 24.25 -14.62
CA ALA A 38 10.45 24.46 -14.08
C ALA A 38 10.52 24.87 -12.60
N THR A 39 9.44 24.75 -11.86
CA THR A 39 9.38 25.01 -10.40
C THR A 39 9.05 23.74 -9.64
N THR A 40 9.72 23.53 -8.49
CA THR A 40 9.48 22.37 -7.64
C THR A 40 8.40 22.69 -6.61
N TYR A 41 7.42 21.81 -6.52
CA TYR A 41 6.33 21.85 -5.53
C TYR A 41 6.34 20.59 -4.68
N GLY A 42 5.93 20.71 -3.42
CA GLY A 42 5.62 19.58 -2.55
C GLY A 42 4.14 19.18 -2.76
N VAL A 43 3.90 18.06 -3.42
CA VAL A 43 2.53 17.54 -3.61
C VAL A 43 2.21 16.55 -2.49
N GLY A 44 0.98 16.61 -1.96
CA GLY A 44 0.50 15.72 -0.91
C GLY A 44 -0.79 15.01 -1.30
N GLY A 45 -1.04 13.88 -0.61
CA GLY A 45 -2.24 13.06 -0.75
C GLY A 45 -1.97 11.68 -1.33
N THR A 46 -2.94 10.78 -1.18
CA THR A 46 -2.92 9.44 -1.78
C THR A 46 -2.88 9.48 -3.30
N SER A 47 -3.25 10.64 -3.90
CA SER A 47 -3.07 10.93 -5.32
C SER A 47 -1.60 10.93 -5.77
N ALA A 48 -0.66 11.10 -4.85
CA ALA A 48 0.77 10.94 -5.12
C ALA A 48 1.23 9.50 -4.82
N SER A 49 0.73 8.88 -3.74
CA SER A 49 1.09 7.51 -3.36
C SER A 49 0.72 6.48 -4.44
N SER A 50 -0.46 6.60 -5.01
CA SER A 50 -0.97 5.66 -6.02
C SER A 50 -0.09 5.58 -7.27
N PRO A 51 0.27 6.68 -7.96
CA PRO A 51 1.15 6.62 -9.12
C PRO A 51 2.58 6.20 -8.77
N ILE A 52 3.08 6.48 -7.57
CA ILE A 52 4.39 5.97 -7.13
C ILE A 52 4.36 4.44 -7.09
N PHE A 53 3.35 3.84 -6.47
CA PHE A 53 3.20 2.39 -6.46
C PHE A 53 2.98 1.83 -7.88
N ALA A 54 2.16 2.48 -8.71
CA ALA A 54 1.97 2.10 -10.10
C ALA A 54 3.28 2.13 -10.90
N GLY A 55 4.16 3.11 -10.66
CA GLY A 55 5.49 3.16 -11.26
C GLY A 55 6.34 1.94 -10.90
N ILE A 56 6.32 1.51 -9.64
CA ILE A 56 7.01 0.29 -9.20
C ILE A 56 6.46 -0.94 -9.93
N VAL A 57 5.14 -1.06 -10.06
CA VAL A 57 4.50 -2.17 -10.79
C VAL A 57 4.86 -2.14 -12.28
N THR A 58 4.99 -0.94 -12.87
CA THR A 58 5.45 -0.79 -14.26
C THR A 58 6.86 -1.31 -14.46
N LEU A 59 7.79 -0.99 -13.56
CA LEU A 59 9.17 -1.51 -13.60
C LEU A 59 9.22 -3.04 -13.42
N LEU A 60 8.36 -3.60 -12.57
CA LEU A 60 8.23 -5.05 -12.42
C LEU A 60 7.73 -5.71 -13.72
N ASN A 61 6.74 -5.09 -14.38
CA ASN A 61 6.24 -5.56 -15.67
C ASN A 61 7.31 -5.48 -16.76
N GLU A 62 8.07 -4.39 -16.82
CA GLU A 62 9.18 -4.23 -17.75
C GLU A 62 10.21 -5.37 -17.58
N ALA A 63 10.62 -5.64 -16.34
CA ALA A 63 11.57 -6.72 -16.06
C ALA A 63 11.02 -8.10 -16.47
N ARG A 64 9.73 -8.36 -16.29
CA ARG A 64 9.08 -9.61 -16.73
C ARG A 64 9.08 -9.72 -18.27
N LEU A 65 8.69 -8.66 -18.95
CA LEU A 65 8.67 -8.62 -20.42
C LEU A 65 10.06 -8.81 -21.01
N ALA A 66 11.10 -8.25 -20.37
CA ALA A 66 12.49 -8.42 -20.81
C ALA A 66 12.97 -9.88 -20.82
N ILE A 67 12.37 -10.76 -20.02
CA ILE A 67 12.65 -12.20 -19.99
C ILE A 67 11.58 -13.05 -20.69
N GLY A 68 10.71 -12.42 -21.50
CA GLY A 68 9.69 -13.10 -22.29
C GLY A 68 8.46 -13.54 -21.52
N LYS A 69 8.24 -13.02 -20.31
CA LYS A 69 7.02 -13.29 -19.50
C LYS A 69 5.94 -12.27 -19.78
N GLY A 70 4.69 -12.63 -19.52
CA GLY A 70 3.57 -11.71 -19.57
C GLY A 70 3.53 -10.72 -18.40
N PRO A 71 2.68 -9.67 -18.46
CA PRO A 71 2.49 -8.74 -17.35
C PRO A 71 1.91 -9.45 -16.13
N ILE A 72 2.08 -8.83 -14.95
CA ILE A 72 1.70 -9.39 -13.65
C ILE A 72 0.20 -9.72 -13.56
N GLY A 73 -0.66 -8.91 -14.17
CA GLY A 73 -2.11 -9.05 -14.00
C GLY A 73 -2.57 -8.58 -12.62
N PHE A 74 -3.51 -9.30 -12.00
CA PHE A 74 -4.05 -8.97 -10.67
C PHE A 74 -3.05 -9.34 -9.57
N LEU A 75 -2.38 -8.35 -9.03
CA LEU A 75 -1.21 -8.53 -8.15
C LEU A 75 -1.55 -8.79 -6.68
N ASN A 76 -2.70 -8.36 -6.17
CA ASN A 76 -3.02 -8.36 -4.74
C ASN A 76 -2.84 -9.73 -4.05
N PRO A 77 -3.28 -10.87 -4.60
CA PRO A 77 -3.06 -12.16 -3.95
C PRO A 77 -1.58 -12.47 -3.73
N THR A 78 -0.72 -12.09 -4.68
CA THR A 78 0.73 -12.27 -4.54
C THR A 78 1.31 -11.36 -3.47
N LEU A 79 0.87 -10.10 -3.37
CA LEU A 79 1.32 -9.20 -2.31
C LEU A 79 0.99 -9.75 -0.92
N TYR A 80 -0.24 -10.20 -0.71
CA TYR A 80 -0.67 -10.77 0.57
C TYR A 80 -0.01 -12.10 0.91
N LYS A 81 0.45 -12.85 -0.09
CA LYS A 81 1.22 -14.08 0.10
C LYS A 81 2.68 -13.80 0.51
N HIS A 82 3.18 -12.61 0.22
CA HIS A 82 4.56 -12.21 0.41
C HIS A 82 4.70 -10.91 1.21
N PRO A 83 4.19 -10.86 2.45
CA PRO A 83 4.30 -9.66 3.29
C PRO A 83 5.75 -9.25 3.57
N GLU A 84 6.69 -10.20 3.52
CA GLU A 84 8.13 -9.95 3.67
C GLU A 84 8.71 -9.04 2.56
N ALA A 85 7.98 -8.82 1.47
CA ALA A 85 8.37 -7.93 0.39
C ALA A 85 8.00 -6.46 0.66
N PHE A 86 7.54 -6.16 1.86
CA PHE A 86 7.18 -4.81 2.29
C PHE A 86 7.98 -4.40 3.52
N ASN A 87 8.14 -3.09 3.67
CA ASN A 87 8.65 -2.49 4.89
C ASN A 87 7.43 -2.12 5.74
N ASP A 88 7.20 -2.91 6.77
CA ASP A 88 6.07 -2.76 7.68
C ASP A 88 6.17 -1.44 8.47
N ILE A 89 5.07 -0.71 8.55
CA ILE A 89 4.97 0.56 9.27
C ILE A 89 4.17 0.30 10.53
N THR A 90 4.82 0.39 11.68
CA THR A 90 4.25 0.03 12.98
C THR A 90 4.00 1.21 13.91
N ILE A 91 4.24 2.44 13.44
CA ILE A 91 4.11 3.68 14.22
C ILE A 91 3.28 4.68 13.44
N GLY A 92 2.27 5.24 14.07
CA GLY A 92 1.37 6.25 13.52
C GLY A 92 -0.09 5.85 13.63
N ASN A 93 -0.97 6.73 13.18
CA ASN A 93 -2.42 6.53 13.19
C ASN A 93 -3.09 7.39 12.12
N ASN A 94 -4.37 7.14 11.84
CA ASN A 94 -5.18 7.88 10.88
C ASN A 94 -6.43 8.50 11.52
N PRO A 95 -6.30 9.48 12.44
CA PRO A 95 -7.45 10.11 13.08
C PRO A 95 -8.32 10.81 12.02
N GLY A 96 -9.63 10.80 12.27
CA GLY A 96 -10.59 11.47 11.39
C GLY A 96 -12.03 11.29 11.85
N CYS A 97 -12.94 12.05 11.29
CA CYS A 97 -14.38 12.00 11.62
C CYS A 97 -14.68 12.07 13.12
N GLY A 98 -13.89 12.83 13.88
CA GLY A 98 -14.05 12.94 15.33
C GLY A 98 -13.58 11.70 16.12
N THR A 99 -12.85 10.79 15.51
CA THR A 99 -12.31 9.57 16.14
C THR A 99 -10.78 9.60 16.17
N ALA A 100 -10.17 8.78 17.04
CA ALA A 100 -8.72 8.59 17.08
C ALA A 100 -8.19 7.85 15.84
N GLY A 101 -9.06 7.29 15.01
CA GLY A 101 -8.67 6.45 13.88
C GLY A 101 -8.12 5.10 14.30
N PHE A 102 -7.41 4.45 13.40
CA PHE A 102 -6.69 3.20 13.66
C PHE A 102 -5.22 3.49 13.92
N ASN A 103 -4.58 2.61 14.68
CA ASN A 103 -3.14 2.65 14.88
C ASN A 103 -2.44 1.71 13.89
N ALA A 104 -1.25 2.11 13.45
CA ALA A 104 -0.33 1.23 12.75
C ALA A 104 0.17 0.15 13.72
N THR A 105 0.27 -1.09 13.27
CA THR A 105 0.68 -2.26 14.06
C THR A 105 1.48 -3.25 13.23
N PRO A 106 2.24 -4.16 13.84
CA PRO A 106 2.94 -5.19 13.08
C PRO A 106 2.01 -6.01 12.18
N GLY A 107 2.41 -6.19 10.93
CA GLY A 107 1.63 -6.84 9.88
C GLY A 107 0.67 -5.90 9.18
N TRP A 108 -0.39 -6.45 8.57
CA TRP A 108 -1.38 -5.60 7.90
C TRP A 108 -2.23 -4.82 8.91
N ASP A 109 -2.38 -3.54 8.65
CA ASP A 109 -3.25 -2.65 9.40
C ASP A 109 -4.07 -1.71 8.48
N PRO A 110 -5.17 -1.09 8.97
CA PRO A 110 -6.02 -0.21 8.14
C PRO A 110 -5.45 1.21 8.00
N VAL A 111 -4.21 1.47 8.39
CA VAL A 111 -3.50 2.74 8.19
C VAL A 111 -2.60 2.65 6.98
N THR A 112 -1.78 1.58 6.90
CA THR A 112 -0.69 1.43 5.93
C THR A 112 -0.74 0.14 5.11
N GLY A 113 -1.72 -0.73 5.35
CA GLY A 113 -1.79 -2.04 4.70
C GLY A 113 -0.57 -2.90 5.06
N LEU A 114 0.05 -3.50 4.07
CA LEU A 114 1.29 -4.28 4.23
C LEU A 114 2.55 -3.40 4.41
N GLY A 115 2.41 -2.06 4.36
CA GLY A 115 3.53 -1.13 4.39
C GLY A 115 4.04 -0.75 3.00
N THR A 116 5.27 -0.22 2.93
CA THR A 116 5.86 0.27 1.69
C THR A 116 6.59 -0.83 0.91
N PRO A 117 6.49 -0.86 -0.43
CA PRO A 117 7.08 -1.92 -1.25
C PRO A 117 8.61 -1.89 -1.23
N ASN A 118 9.21 -3.06 -1.12
CA ASN A 118 10.63 -3.29 -1.40
C ASN A 118 10.77 -3.82 -2.83
N TYR A 119 11.25 -2.99 -3.74
CA TYR A 119 11.32 -3.32 -5.16
C TYR A 119 12.13 -4.59 -5.44
N GLU A 120 13.30 -4.75 -4.83
CA GLU A 120 14.18 -5.90 -5.08
C GLU A 120 13.54 -7.23 -4.68
N LYS A 121 12.86 -7.24 -3.52
CA LYS A 121 12.12 -8.41 -3.05
C LYS A 121 10.94 -8.74 -3.96
N LEU A 122 10.15 -7.72 -4.33
CA LEU A 122 9.04 -7.88 -5.27
C LEU A 122 9.54 -8.38 -6.63
N LEU A 123 10.62 -7.82 -7.16
CA LEU A 123 11.23 -8.24 -8.42
C LEU A 123 11.60 -9.73 -8.37
N SER A 124 12.30 -10.15 -7.32
CA SER A 124 12.67 -11.55 -7.12
C SER A 124 11.46 -12.50 -7.08
N ILE A 125 10.35 -12.07 -6.49
CA ILE A 125 9.11 -12.85 -6.41
C ILE A 125 8.44 -12.91 -7.78
N PHE A 126 8.19 -11.75 -8.40
CA PHE A 126 7.42 -11.68 -9.65
C PHE A 126 8.16 -12.27 -10.85
N LEU A 127 9.49 -12.27 -10.86
CA LEU A 127 10.27 -12.96 -11.90
C LEU A 127 10.18 -14.49 -11.80
N ARG A 128 9.87 -15.06 -10.64
CA ARG A 128 9.67 -16.52 -10.47
C ARG A 128 8.28 -17.01 -10.84
N LEU A 129 7.29 -16.12 -10.85
CA LEU A 129 5.93 -16.47 -11.26
C LEU A 129 5.86 -16.76 -12.76
N PRO A 130 4.88 -17.57 -13.21
CA PRO A 130 4.69 -17.88 -14.62
C PRO A 130 4.52 -16.66 -15.50
#